data_ed5b2bfe268381609f0ae3a402726b93
#
_entry.id   ed5b2bfe268381609f0ae3a402726b93
#
_cell.length_a   1.000
_cell.length_b   1.000
_cell.length_c   1.000
_cell.angle_alpha   90.00
_cell.angle_beta   90.00
_cell.angle_gamma   90.00
#
_symmetry.space_group_name_H-M   'P 1'
#
loop_
_entity.id
_entity.type
_entity.pdbx_description
1 polymer ?
#
loop_
_entity_poly.entity_id
_entity_poly.type
_entity_poly.pdbx_seq_one_letter_code
_entity_poly.pdbx_strand_id
1 'polypeptide(L)'
;ILPATEIAAFVEWDDFDPDDSAFNAKKVLLYDELFYSNVSALNVYPNSSTSTLYVGTEGGQLLKVENAHKYSEGDNPESEAEWSSLTGSNFIGSISDIEFGSNENEIFVTFHNYGIENIFFSTNGGSTWAKKEGNLPDIPVRSILQNPLSENEVIIGTELGVWYTKDFEINNPTWTRANAGLSDVRITDLDMRDDYKVFAATYGLGIYSGIFTEEEIVVEPSLSISVDPKVLKIGQGNSDTFNVNYEVKGGFNEEVTFTVNNLPSLTTESFNPSDIFSINQNGTLVITLDVSAEEVSGSYNLEITATSSNQSLSANMTLDILSDDFDNDGIFNENDNCPGTYNPDQS
;
A
#
# COMPACT_ATOMS: atom_id res chain seq x y z
N ILE A 1 30.59 27.97 -33.17
CA ILE A 1 29.56 27.06 -32.63
C ILE A 1 30.26 25.73 -32.40
N LEU A 2 30.72 25.46 -31.17
CA LEU A 2 31.21 24.14 -30.80
C LEU A 2 30.00 23.20 -30.77
N PRO A 3 30.09 21.96 -31.26
CA PRO A 3 29.01 20.99 -31.10
C PRO A 3 28.80 20.74 -29.63
N ALA A 4 27.54 20.59 -29.24
CA ALA A 4 27.11 20.34 -27.87
C ALA A 4 27.49 18.91 -27.44
N THR A 5 28.75 18.65 -27.19
CA THR A 5 29.31 17.33 -26.85
C THR A 5 30.11 17.37 -25.54
N GLU A 6 30.01 18.47 -24.79
CA GLU A 6 30.78 18.63 -23.57
C GLU A 6 29.85 18.84 -22.37
N ILE A 7 29.88 17.94 -21.42
CA ILE A 7 29.32 18.16 -20.06
C ILE A 7 30.41 18.88 -19.26
N ALA A 8 30.21 20.16 -19.02
CA ALA A 8 31.15 20.92 -18.23
C ALA A 8 30.80 20.90 -16.76
N ALA A 9 31.78 20.51 -15.96
CA ALA A 9 31.94 20.82 -14.54
C ALA A 9 31.41 19.82 -13.51
N PHE A 10 32.25 18.85 -13.20
CA PHE A 10 32.38 18.45 -11.79
C PHE A 10 33.31 19.45 -11.10
N VAL A 11 32.85 20.03 -9.99
CA VAL A 11 33.68 20.80 -9.08
C VAL A 11 34.08 19.84 -7.95
N GLU A 12 35.31 19.38 -7.96
CA GLU A 12 35.87 18.66 -6.82
C GLU A 12 36.14 19.70 -5.73
N TRP A 13 35.42 19.56 -4.60
CA TRP A 13 35.67 20.36 -3.41
C TRP A 13 36.81 19.69 -2.67
N ASP A 14 38.06 20.08 -2.94
CA ASP A 14 39.14 19.81 -2.02
C ASP A 14 38.94 20.66 -0.78
N ASP A 15 39.15 20.06 0.39
CA ASP A 15 38.98 20.58 1.74
C ASP A 15 38.78 22.09 1.81
N PHE A 16 37.57 22.49 2.20
CA PHE A 16 37.24 23.89 2.42
C PHE A 16 38.17 24.47 3.49
N ASP A 17 39.25 25.07 3.06
CA ASP A 17 40.10 25.93 3.89
C ASP A 17 39.51 27.36 3.83
N PRO A 18 38.86 27.85 4.90
CA PRO A 18 38.29 29.20 4.93
C PRO A 18 39.33 30.30 4.80
N ASP A 19 40.62 30.00 4.95
CA ASP A 19 41.74 30.97 4.81
C ASP A 19 42.38 30.94 3.43
N ASP A 20 42.03 30.00 2.52
CA ASP A 20 42.51 30.00 1.17
C ASP A 20 41.60 30.87 0.29
N SER A 21 42.12 32.04 -0.10
CA SER A 21 41.43 33.01 -0.97
C SER A 21 41.37 32.61 -2.44
N ALA A 22 41.84 31.42 -2.79
CA ALA A 22 41.82 30.86 -4.15
C ALA A 22 40.82 29.67 -4.17
N PHE A 23 39.63 29.94 -4.63
CA PHE A 23 38.64 28.91 -4.97
C PHE A 23 39.19 28.17 -6.23
N ASN A 24 39.90 27.10 -6.02
CA ASN A 24 40.41 26.24 -7.11
C ASN A 24 39.37 25.21 -7.49
N ALA A 25 38.30 25.65 -8.15
CA ALA A 25 37.40 24.74 -8.81
C ALA A 25 38.12 24.05 -9.98
N LYS A 26 38.33 22.75 -9.85
CA LYS A 26 38.87 21.94 -10.94
C LYS A 26 37.74 21.63 -11.93
N LYS A 27 37.85 22.15 -13.14
CA LYS A 27 36.91 21.82 -14.20
C LYS A 27 37.29 20.47 -14.81
N VAL A 28 36.40 19.49 -14.69
CA VAL A 28 36.50 18.19 -15.36
C VAL A 28 35.52 18.16 -16.52
N LEU A 29 35.98 17.81 -17.72
CA LEU A 29 35.12 17.63 -18.89
C LEU A 29 34.81 16.15 -19.04
N LEU A 30 33.54 15.77 -18.90
CA LEU A 30 33.04 14.45 -19.24
C LEU A 30 32.57 14.47 -20.70
N TYR A 31 33.12 13.59 -21.53
CA TYR A 31 32.80 13.49 -22.97
C TYR A 31 32.60 12.03 -23.36
N ASP A 32 31.59 11.77 -24.17
CA ASP A 32 31.37 10.49 -24.84
C ASP A 32 30.63 10.67 -26.15
N GLU A 33 30.86 9.78 -27.11
CA GLU A 33 30.20 9.81 -28.44
C GLU A 33 28.69 9.58 -28.39
N LEU A 34 28.15 9.00 -27.28
CA LEU A 34 26.73 8.85 -27.05
C LEU A 34 26.02 10.18 -26.83
N PHE A 35 26.77 11.22 -26.47
CA PHE A 35 26.20 12.51 -26.08
C PHE A 35 26.11 13.45 -27.31
N TYR A 36 24.87 13.77 -27.72
CA TYR A 36 24.63 14.59 -28.92
C TYR A 36 23.64 15.76 -28.75
N SER A 37 23.24 16.07 -27.52
CA SER A 37 22.27 17.13 -27.22
C SER A 37 22.71 17.89 -25.97
N ASN A 38 22.17 19.10 -25.76
CA ASN A 38 22.45 19.88 -24.55
C ASN A 38 21.91 19.17 -23.29
N VAL A 39 22.67 19.28 -22.21
CA VAL A 39 22.21 18.80 -20.87
C VAL A 39 21.07 19.67 -20.39
N SER A 40 20.01 19.03 -19.89
CA SER A 40 18.84 19.70 -19.31
C SER A 40 18.53 19.27 -17.89
N ALA A 41 18.97 18.08 -17.47
CA ALA A 41 18.82 17.56 -16.12
C ALA A 41 20.03 16.74 -15.69
N LEU A 42 20.38 16.79 -14.41
CA LEU A 42 21.47 16.03 -13.80
C LEU A 42 21.00 15.52 -12.44
N ASN A 43 21.27 14.27 -12.14
CA ASN A 43 21.09 13.73 -10.79
C ASN A 43 22.14 12.66 -10.48
N VAL A 44 22.38 12.40 -9.19
CA VAL A 44 23.24 11.34 -8.68
C VAL A 44 22.46 10.52 -7.67
N TYR A 45 22.59 9.19 -7.70
CA TYR A 45 22.00 8.36 -6.66
C TYR A 45 22.84 8.46 -5.38
N PRO A 46 22.29 8.97 -4.26
CA PRO A 46 23.06 9.40 -3.10
C PRO A 46 23.77 8.25 -2.35
N ASN A 47 23.31 7.02 -2.48
CA ASN A 47 23.83 5.85 -1.78
C ASN A 47 24.68 4.92 -2.66
N SER A 48 25.07 5.36 -3.85
CA SER A 48 25.93 4.58 -4.74
C SER A 48 27.35 4.48 -4.17
N SER A 49 27.90 3.27 -4.12
CA SER A 49 29.32 3.04 -3.80
C SER A 49 30.27 3.50 -4.91
N THR A 50 29.71 3.79 -6.08
CA THR A 50 30.38 4.34 -7.24
C THR A 50 29.70 5.67 -7.57
N SER A 51 30.48 6.72 -7.87
CA SER A 51 29.91 7.99 -8.31
C SER A 51 29.20 7.82 -9.64
N THR A 52 27.90 7.57 -9.58
CA THR A 52 27.06 7.39 -10.75
C THR A 52 26.29 8.68 -11.03
N LEU A 53 26.53 9.25 -12.20
CA LEU A 53 25.82 10.43 -12.67
C LEU A 53 24.77 10.02 -13.70
N TYR A 54 23.58 10.58 -13.58
CA TYR A 54 22.51 10.47 -14.56
C TYR A 54 22.33 11.80 -15.28
N VAL A 55 22.27 11.74 -16.60
CA VAL A 55 22.28 12.92 -17.47
C VAL A 55 21.07 12.89 -18.39
N GLY A 56 20.18 13.85 -18.22
CA GLY A 56 19.06 14.12 -19.12
C GLY A 56 19.41 15.23 -20.11
N THR A 57 18.90 15.14 -21.33
CA THR A 57 19.18 16.12 -22.39
C THR A 57 17.92 16.76 -22.96
N GLU A 58 18.08 17.92 -23.62
CA GLU A 58 17.01 18.58 -24.38
C GLU A 58 16.44 17.72 -25.52
N GLY A 59 17.24 16.76 -26.00
CA GLY A 59 16.86 15.83 -27.07
C GLY A 59 16.19 14.54 -26.57
N GLY A 60 15.95 14.41 -25.25
CA GLY A 60 15.30 13.23 -24.67
C GLY A 60 16.24 12.05 -24.41
N GLN A 61 17.55 12.24 -24.48
CA GLN A 61 18.49 11.21 -24.08
C GLN A 61 18.57 11.15 -22.55
N LEU A 62 18.58 9.93 -22.02
CA LEU A 62 18.97 9.64 -20.64
C LEU A 62 20.24 8.79 -20.67
N LEU A 63 21.30 9.28 -20.09
CA LEU A 63 22.60 8.61 -20.02
C LEU A 63 22.96 8.34 -18.57
N LYS A 64 23.62 7.20 -18.32
CA LYS A 64 24.23 6.83 -17.03
C LYS A 64 25.73 6.85 -17.21
N VAL A 65 26.45 7.49 -16.27
CA VAL A 65 27.90 7.57 -16.23
C VAL A 65 28.38 6.97 -14.91
N GLU A 66 28.92 5.77 -14.96
CA GLU A 66 29.49 5.11 -13.77
C GLU A 66 30.95 5.53 -13.59
N ASN A 67 31.42 5.55 -12.34
CA ASN A 67 32.76 6.00 -11.99
C ASN A 67 33.09 7.44 -12.45
N ALA A 68 32.12 8.31 -12.48
CA ALA A 68 32.30 9.70 -12.92
C ALA A 68 33.44 10.45 -12.17
N HIS A 69 33.72 10.08 -10.92
CA HIS A 69 34.80 10.65 -10.10
C HIS A 69 36.20 10.23 -10.52
N LYS A 70 36.34 9.15 -11.30
CA LYS A 70 37.64 8.63 -11.74
C LYS A 70 38.22 9.33 -12.97
N TYR A 71 37.49 10.31 -13.45
CA TYR A 71 38.00 11.16 -14.55
C TYR A 71 39.03 12.14 -14.02
N SER A 72 40.29 12.00 -14.40
CA SER A 72 41.35 12.91 -14.02
C SER A 72 41.91 13.67 -15.23
N GLU A 73 42.15 14.99 -15.06
CA GLU A 73 42.76 15.83 -16.09
C GLU A 73 44.22 15.38 -16.33
N GLY A 74 44.54 14.97 -17.56
CA GLY A 74 45.88 14.55 -17.95
C GLY A 74 46.11 13.05 -18.06
N ASP A 75 45.24 12.22 -17.57
CA ASP A 75 45.20 10.80 -17.88
C ASP A 75 44.44 10.58 -19.18
N ASN A 76 44.77 9.51 -19.87
CA ASN A 76 44.17 9.15 -21.16
C ASN A 76 42.64 9.26 -21.06
N PRO A 77 41.95 9.97 -21.99
CA PRO A 77 40.49 10.11 -21.97
C PRO A 77 39.71 8.79 -22.13
N GLU A 78 40.36 7.66 -22.33
CA GLU A 78 39.84 6.32 -22.10
C GLU A 78 39.67 6.04 -20.61
N SER A 79 39.16 7.03 -19.89
CA SER A 79 38.98 7.04 -18.46
C SER A 79 38.04 5.91 -18.03
N GLU A 80 38.23 5.43 -16.80
CA GLU A 80 37.43 4.41 -16.17
C GLU A 80 35.94 4.78 -15.99
N ALA A 81 35.47 5.91 -16.50
CA ALA A 81 34.09 6.30 -16.56
C ALA A 81 33.33 5.52 -17.65
N GLU A 82 32.32 4.78 -17.26
CA GLU A 82 31.54 3.94 -18.18
C GLU A 82 30.22 4.62 -18.52
N TRP A 83 30.00 4.87 -19.81
CA TRP A 83 28.78 5.48 -20.31
C TRP A 83 27.81 4.44 -20.84
N SER A 84 26.54 4.59 -20.49
CA SER A 84 25.47 3.77 -21.04
C SER A 84 24.20 4.58 -21.29
N SER A 85 23.42 4.16 -22.30
CA SER A 85 22.15 4.80 -22.62
C SER A 85 21.00 4.07 -21.93
N LEU A 86 20.22 4.82 -21.18
CA LEU A 86 18.98 4.39 -20.54
C LEU A 86 17.74 4.97 -21.25
N THR A 87 17.95 5.59 -22.41
CA THR A 87 16.92 6.29 -23.17
C THR A 87 15.76 5.37 -23.55
N GLY A 88 14.56 5.69 -23.08
CA GLY A 88 13.34 4.97 -23.46
C GLY A 88 12.95 5.21 -24.91
N SER A 89 12.37 4.21 -25.57
CA SER A 89 11.96 4.30 -26.98
C SER A 89 10.90 5.38 -27.27
N ASN A 90 10.21 5.83 -26.22
CA ASN A 90 9.15 6.86 -26.29
C ASN A 90 9.60 8.21 -25.71
N PHE A 91 10.87 8.37 -25.38
CA PHE A 91 11.39 9.63 -24.88
C PHE A 91 11.46 10.66 -26.02
N ILE A 92 10.69 11.73 -25.87
CA ILE A 92 10.60 12.82 -26.87
C ILE A 92 10.57 14.13 -26.09
N GLY A 93 11.41 15.09 -26.50
CA GLY A 93 11.47 16.41 -25.88
C GLY A 93 12.57 16.52 -24.83
N SER A 94 12.52 17.57 -24.02
CA SER A 94 13.56 17.90 -23.05
C SER A 94 13.27 17.24 -21.71
N ILE A 95 14.20 16.45 -21.21
CA ILE A 95 14.15 15.91 -19.86
C ILE A 95 14.25 17.08 -18.88
N SER A 96 13.29 17.20 -17.98
CA SER A 96 13.22 18.28 -16.99
C SER A 96 13.74 17.86 -15.64
N ASP A 97 13.56 16.58 -15.28
CA ASP A 97 13.98 16.06 -13.99
C ASP A 97 14.27 14.55 -14.07
N ILE A 98 15.17 14.11 -13.20
CA ILE A 98 15.52 12.70 -12.97
C ILE A 98 15.52 12.51 -11.46
N GLU A 99 14.67 11.62 -10.95
CA GLU A 99 14.57 11.32 -9.55
C GLU A 99 14.62 9.82 -9.28
N PHE A 100 14.91 9.45 -8.03
CA PHE A 100 14.99 8.07 -7.60
C PHE A 100 13.90 7.73 -6.57
N GLY A 101 13.39 6.51 -6.65
CA GLY A 101 12.53 5.95 -5.62
C GLY A 101 13.33 5.38 -4.45
N SER A 102 12.83 4.29 -3.87
CA SER A 102 13.45 3.65 -2.71
C SER A 102 14.83 3.04 -2.99
N ASN A 103 15.19 2.86 -4.26
CA ASN A 103 16.49 2.29 -4.68
C ASN A 103 16.91 2.79 -6.09
N GLU A 104 18.17 2.58 -6.45
CA GLU A 104 18.76 3.04 -7.73
C GLU A 104 18.07 2.45 -8.99
N ASN A 105 17.35 1.34 -8.88
CA ASN A 105 16.62 0.75 -10.00
C ASN A 105 15.28 1.45 -10.27
N GLU A 106 14.78 2.20 -9.31
CA GLU A 106 13.54 2.97 -9.41
C GLU A 106 13.87 4.39 -9.85
N ILE A 107 13.66 4.65 -11.15
CA ILE A 107 14.04 5.91 -11.77
C ILE A 107 12.79 6.59 -12.32
N PHE A 108 12.57 7.83 -11.92
CA PHE A 108 11.57 8.73 -12.48
C PHE A 108 12.24 9.67 -13.49
N VAL A 109 11.59 9.89 -14.61
CA VAL A 109 12.03 10.87 -15.61
C VAL A 109 10.83 11.70 -16.04
N THR A 110 10.99 13.02 -16.01
CA THR A 110 9.95 13.94 -16.45
C THR A 110 10.39 14.76 -17.67
N PHE A 111 9.40 15.28 -18.39
CA PHE A 111 9.61 16.12 -19.57
C PHE A 111 8.78 17.41 -19.44
N HIS A 112 9.30 18.52 -19.96
CA HIS A 112 8.62 19.81 -19.88
C HIS A 112 8.11 20.33 -21.20
N ASN A 113 7.51 19.45 -22.00
CA ASN A 113 6.95 19.80 -23.29
C ASN A 113 5.44 19.56 -23.33
N TYR A 114 4.74 20.30 -24.18
CA TYR A 114 3.33 20.04 -24.51
C TYR A 114 3.22 18.98 -25.62
N GLY A 115 2.13 18.23 -25.63
CA GLY A 115 1.78 17.30 -26.70
C GLY A 115 2.58 16.00 -26.68
N ILE A 116 3.17 15.67 -25.53
CA ILE A 116 3.94 14.45 -25.33
C ILE A 116 3.57 13.78 -23.98
N GLU A 117 4.03 12.56 -23.76
CA GLU A 117 4.01 11.94 -22.44
C GLU A 117 5.12 12.57 -21.59
N ASN A 118 4.77 13.08 -20.41
CA ASN A 118 5.70 13.84 -19.57
C ASN A 118 6.23 13.08 -18.37
N ILE A 119 5.70 11.87 -18.06
CA ILE A 119 6.10 11.12 -16.88
C ILE A 119 6.42 9.67 -17.25
N PHE A 120 7.62 9.23 -16.95
CA PHE A 120 8.08 7.87 -17.13
C PHE A 120 8.69 7.33 -15.84
N PHE A 121 8.49 6.04 -15.59
CA PHE A 121 9.01 5.34 -14.42
C PHE A 121 9.61 4.00 -14.81
N SER A 122 10.78 3.69 -14.28
CA SER A 122 11.45 2.40 -14.39
C SER A 122 11.62 1.76 -13.02
N THR A 123 11.45 0.45 -12.93
CA THR A 123 11.74 -0.36 -11.74
C THR A 123 12.95 -1.29 -11.93
N ASN A 124 13.67 -1.14 -13.04
CA ASN A 124 14.76 -2.01 -13.44
C ASN A 124 15.98 -1.26 -14.00
N GLY A 125 16.28 -0.12 -13.38
CA GLY A 125 17.47 0.69 -13.70
C GLY A 125 17.46 1.29 -15.11
N GLY A 126 16.26 1.61 -15.65
CA GLY A 126 16.13 2.20 -16.98
C GLY A 126 16.08 1.19 -18.12
N SER A 127 16.09 -0.12 -17.85
CA SER A 127 16.00 -1.14 -18.90
C SER A 127 14.63 -1.14 -19.61
N THR A 128 13.57 -0.80 -18.87
CA THR A 128 12.21 -0.60 -19.42
C THR A 128 11.52 0.57 -18.73
N TRP A 129 10.58 1.20 -19.41
CA TRP A 129 9.89 2.40 -18.96
C TRP A 129 8.38 2.25 -19.07
N ALA A 130 7.68 2.53 -17.97
CA ALA A 130 6.23 2.66 -17.91
C ALA A 130 5.84 4.14 -18.00
N LYS A 131 4.79 4.44 -18.76
CA LYS A 131 4.15 5.75 -18.79
C LYS A 131 3.27 5.95 -17.56
N LYS A 132 3.31 7.13 -16.97
CA LYS A 132 2.58 7.45 -15.75
C LYS A 132 1.76 8.75 -15.85
N GLU A 133 1.34 9.09 -17.06
CA GLU A 133 0.54 10.29 -17.35
C GLU A 133 -0.88 10.21 -16.77
N GLY A 134 -1.51 9.02 -16.80
CA GLY A 134 -2.87 8.82 -16.27
C GLY A 134 -3.90 9.81 -16.82
N ASN A 135 -4.58 10.53 -15.90
CA ASN A 135 -5.55 11.58 -16.21
C ASN A 135 -4.93 13.00 -16.19
N LEU A 136 -3.61 13.13 -16.12
CA LEU A 136 -2.96 14.45 -16.13
C LEU A 136 -3.31 15.17 -17.45
N PRO A 137 -3.74 16.43 -17.42
CA PRO A 137 -3.93 17.19 -18.65
C PRO A 137 -2.59 17.41 -19.39
N ASP A 138 -2.64 17.74 -20.68
CA ASP A 138 -1.43 18.05 -21.46
C ASP A 138 -0.74 19.31 -20.91
N ILE A 139 0.11 19.12 -19.91
CA ILE A 139 0.88 20.18 -19.25
C ILE A 139 2.32 19.72 -19.01
N PRO A 140 3.32 20.59 -19.23
CA PRO A 140 4.70 20.29 -18.91
C PRO A 140 4.92 19.94 -17.43
N VAL A 141 5.65 18.88 -17.18
CA VAL A 141 6.11 18.48 -15.83
C VAL A 141 7.57 18.92 -15.67
N ARG A 142 7.92 19.54 -14.55
CA ARG A 142 9.24 20.11 -14.32
C ARG A 142 10.05 19.39 -13.28
N SER A 143 9.40 18.87 -12.25
CA SER A 143 10.05 18.05 -11.23
C SER A 143 9.07 17.05 -10.65
N ILE A 144 9.61 16.02 -10.00
CA ILE A 144 8.86 14.90 -9.43
C ILE A 144 9.52 14.46 -8.12
N LEU A 145 8.71 14.13 -7.12
CA LEU A 145 9.17 13.54 -5.86
C LEU A 145 8.22 12.44 -5.42
N GLN A 146 8.77 11.32 -4.99
CA GLN A 146 8.04 10.25 -4.32
C GLN A 146 8.05 10.47 -2.80
N ASN A 147 6.94 10.18 -2.14
CA ASN A 147 6.89 10.12 -0.69
C ASN A 147 7.65 8.88 -0.18
N PRO A 148 8.78 9.02 0.52
CA PRO A 148 9.54 7.87 1.01
C PRO A 148 8.83 7.08 2.12
N LEU A 149 7.74 7.62 2.68
CA LEU A 149 6.88 6.94 3.67
C LEU A 149 5.70 6.19 3.01
N SER A 150 5.44 6.46 1.72
CA SER A 150 4.38 5.80 0.94
C SER A 150 4.72 5.85 -0.55
N GLU A 151 5.24 4.76 -1.11
CA GLU A 151 5.71 4.68 -2.50
C GLU A 151 4.61 4.96 -3.54
N ASN A 152 3.33 4.82 -3.16
CA ASN A 152 2.19 5.15 -4.00
C ASN A 152 1.87 6.65 -4.07
N GLU A 153 2.38 7.43 -3.13
CA GLU A 153 2.21 8.88 -3.13
C GLU A 153 3.37 9.56 -3.86
N VAL A 154 3.05 10.20 -4.98
CA VAL A 154 4.00 10.96 -5.79
C VAL A 154 3.43 12.35 -6.05
N ILE A 155 4.29 13.36 -5.99
CA ILE A 155 3.96 14.74 -6.33
C ILE A 155 4.77 15.21 -7.53
N ILE A 156 4.19 16.07 -8.33
CA ILE A 156 4.83 16.69 -9.49
C ILE A 156 4.65 18.20 -9.48
N GLY A 157 5.71 18.90 -9.87
CA GLY A 157 5.70 20.32 -10.17
C GLY A 157 5.44 20.55 -11.66
N THR A 158 4.43 21.35 -11.98
CA THR A 158 4.01 21.58 -13.38
C THR A 158 3.95 23.06 -13.75
N GLU A 159 3.62 23.37 -15.02
CA GLU A 159 3.30 24.74 -15.43
C GLU A 159 2.05 25.30 -14.73
N LEU A 160 1.20 24.44 -14.17
CA LEU A 160 -0.08 24.81 -13.50
C LEU A 160 -0.15 24.28 -12.07
N GLY A 161 0.87 24.57 -11.26
CA GLY A 161 0.93 24.21 -9.84
C GLY A 161 1.46 22.82 -9.56
N VAL A 162 1.22 22.36 -8.33
CA VAL A 162 1.59 21.02 -7.86
C VAL A 162 0.41 20.08 -8.05
N TRP A 163 0.69 18.88 -8.55
CA TRP A 163 -0.25 17.77 -8.62
C TRP A 163 0.28 16.60 -7.82
N TYR A 164 -0.61 15.73 -7.35
CA TYR A 164 -0.25 14.53 -6.60
C TYR A 164 -1.11 13.34 -7.01
N THR A 165 -0.59 12.16 -6.78
CA THR A 165 -1.33 10.89 -6.84
C THR A 165 -1.08 10.08 -5.59
N LYS A 166 -1.99 9.14 -5.26
CA LYS A 166 -1.85 8.13 -4.19
C LYS A 166 -2.00 6.70 -4.72
N ASP A 167 -2.01 6.55 -6.02
CA ASP A 167 -2.17 5.27 -6.72
C ASP A 167 -1.11 5.08 -7.81
N PHE A 168 0.13 5.57 -7.56
CA PHE A 168 1.22 5.58 -8.55
C PHE A 168 1.60 4.18 -9.06
N GLU A 169 1.36 3.12 -8.28
CA GLU A 169 1.64 1.73 -8.67
C GLU A 169 0.86 1.29 -9.91
N ILE A 170 -0.37 1.80 -10.11
CA ILE A 170 -1.19 1.42 -11.27
C ILE A 170 -0.66 2.00 -12.58
N ASN A 171 -1.01 1.38 -13.71
CA ASN A 171 -0.53 1.83 -15.02
C ASN A 171 -0.98 3.24 -15.41
N ASN A 172 -2.18 3.65 -14.98
CA ASN A 172 -2.75 4.97 -15.26
C ASN A 172 -3.13 5.64 -13.93
N PRO A 173 -2.19 6.26 -13.22
CA PRO A 173 -2.46 6.89 -11.94
C PRO A 173 -3.44 8.05 -12.04
N THR A 174 -4.15 8.30 -10.95
CA THR A 174 -5.12 9.40 -10.86
C THR A 174 -4.45 10.63 -10.26
N TRP A 175 -4.12 11.58 -11.11
CA TRP A 175 -3.53 12.85 -10.68
C TRP A 175 -4.60 13.82 -10.20
N THR A 176 -4.37 14.40 -9.03
CA THR A 176 -5.22 15.40 -8.39
C THR A 176 -4.41 16.66 -8.15
N ARG A 177 -5.02 17.82 -8.39
CA ARG A 177 -4.36 19.09 -8.17
C ARG A 177 -4.29 19.45 -6.70
N ALA A 178 -3.11 19.83 -6.22
CA ALA A 178 -2.91 20.35 -4.87
C ALA A 178 -3.32 21.83 -4.82
N ASN A 179 -4.49 22.11 -4.23
CA ASN A 179 -5.07 23.48 -4.22
C ASN A 179 -4.78 24.29 -2.94
N ALA A 180 -4.12 23.70 -1.95
CA ALA A 180 -3.90 24.33 -0.66
C ALA A 180 -2.88 25.48 -0.74
N GLY A 181 -3.37 26.70 -1.01
CA GLY A 181 -2.57 27.92 -0.96
C GLY A 181 -1.71 28.20 -2.19
N LEU A 182 -1.59 27.28 -3.14
CA LEU A 182 -0.96 27.50 -4.43
C LEU A 182 -2.01 27.91 -5.46
N SER A 183 -1.82 29.08 -6.06
CA SER A 183 -2.55 29.48 -7.28
C SER A 183 -1.92 28.79 -8.50
N ASP A 184 -2.50 29.00 -9.70
CA ASP A 184 -2.01 28.48 -10.98
C ASP A 184 -0.66 29.09 -11.35
N VAL A 185 0.38 28.71 -10.59
CA VAL A 185 1.74 29.21 -10.78
C VAL A 185 2.64 28.06 -11.26
N ARG A 186 3.54 28.37 -12.18
CA ARG A 186 4.55 27.43 -12.60
C ARG A 186 5.45 27.06 -11.42
N ILE A 187 5.58 25.77 -11.18
CA ILE A 187 6.59 25.20 -10.29
C ILE A 187 7.88 25.03 -11.07
N THR A 188 8.97 25.52 -10.55
CA THR A 188 10.29 25.43 -11.19
C THR A 188 11.08 24.24 -10.67
N ASP A 189 10.84 23.87 -9.41
CA ASP A 189 11.53 22.77 -8.76
C ASP A 189 10.76 22.29 -7.52
N LEU A 190 10.96 21.01 -7.19
CA LEU A 190 10.54 20.38 -5.94
C LEU A 190 11.76 19.76 -5.29
N ASP A 191 11.94 19.97 -4.00
CA ASP A 191 13.02 19.38 -3.23
C ASP A 191 12.51 18.94 -1.85
N MET A 192 13.15 17.94 -1.26
CA MET A 192 12.76 17.37 0.02
C MET A 192 13.94 17.34 0.99
N ARG A 193 13.68 17.78 2.20
CA ARG A 193 14.63 17.70 3.32
C ARG A 193 14.48 16.36 4.07
N ASP A 194 15.50 15.99 4.85
CA ASP A 194 15.58 14.73 5.61
C ASP A 194 14.41 14.49 6.59
N ASP A 195 13.69 15.55 6.99
CA ASP A 195 12.50 15.46 7.83
C ASP A 195 11.19 15.36 7.04
N TYR A 196 11.26 14.92 5.78
CA TYR A 196 10.15 14.76 4.85
C TYR A 196 9.43 16.06 4.49
N LYS A 197 10.03 17.21 4.83
CA LYS A 197 9.49 18.50 4.45
C LYS A 197 9.83 18.80 2.99
N VAL A 198 8.79 18.97 2.19
CA VAL A 198 8.88 19.28 0.78
C VAL A 198 8.84 20.79 0.58
N PHE A 199 9.64 21.28 -0.35
CA PHE A 199 9.65 22.66 -0.81
C PHE A 199 9.31 22.70 -2.29
N ALA A 200 8.44 23.63 -2.67
CA ALA A 200 8.08 23.90 -4.05
C ALA A 200 8.54 25.32 -4.40
N ALA A 201 9.52 25.41 -5.26
CA ALA A 201 9.98 26.68 -5.82
C ALA A 201 9.04 27.12 -6.95
N THR A 202 8.57 28.37 -6.91
CA THR A 202 7.62 28.88 -7.88
C THR A 202 8.20 29.99 -8.72
N TYR A 203 7.70 30.15 -9.94
CA TYR A 203 8.07 31.28 -10.78
C TYR A 203 7.31 32.54 -10.34
N GLY A 204 7.95 33.36 -9.49
CA GLY A 204 7.47 34.68 -9.12
C GLY A 204 6.66 34.77 -7.84
N LEU A 205 6.29 33.67 -7.17
CA LEU A 205 5.55 33.69 -5.89
C LEU A 205 6.36 33.15 -4.69
N GLY A 206 7.67 32.98 -4.83
CA GLY A 206 8.55 32.48 -3.77
C GLY A 206 8.49 30.98 -3.60
N ILE A 207 8.68 30.51 -2.36
CA ILE A 207 8.77 29.08 -2.00
C ILE A 207 7.60 28.71 -1.09
N TYR A 208 6.95 27.62 -1.42
CA TYR A 208 5.92 26.98 -0.59
C TYR A 208 6.49 25.73 0.04
N SER A 209 5.90 25.27 1.15
CA SER A 209 6.31 24.01 1.75
C SER A 209 5.13 23.20 2.22
N GLY A 210 5.30 21.86 2.10
CA GLY A 210 4.44 20.83 2.65
C GLY A 210 5.25 19.85 3.48
N ILE A 211 4.64 18.75 3.89
CA ILE A 211 5.30 17.64 4.55
C ILE A 211 4.67 16.34 4.05
N PHE A 212 5.49 15.36 3.71
CA PHE A 212 5.03 13.99 3.51
C PHE A 212 4.73 13.33 4.85
N THR A 213 3.67 12.56 4.89
CA THR A 213 3.27 11.77 6.06
C THR A 213 3.10 10.32 5.64
N GLU A 214 3.15 9.41 6.61
CA GLU A 214 2.74 8.03 6.37
C GLU A 214 1.28 8.00 5.89
N GLU A 215 0.97 7.06 5.02
CA GLU A 215 -0.41 6.84 4.61
C GLU A 215 -1.22 6.38 5.83
N GLU A 216 -2.27 7.11 6.16
CA GLU A 216 -3.18 6.70 7.22
C GLU A 216 -3.95 5.48 6.72
N ILE A 217 -3.64 4.30 7.24
CA ILE A 217 -4.38 3.08 6.94
C ILE A 217 -5.77 3.22 7.57
N VAL A 218 -6.73 3.67 6.79
CA VAL A 218 -8.13 3.68 7.19
C VAL A 218 -8.62 2.23 7.19
N VAL A 219 -8.63 1.63 8.37
CA VAL A 219 -9.25 0.31 8.56
C VAL A 219 -10.75 0.54 8.69
N GLU A 220 -11.50 0.12 7.66
CA GLU A 220 -12.96 0.23 7.69
C GLU A 220 -13.55 -0.52 8.89
N PRO A 221 -14.55 0.08 9.57
CA PRO A 221 -15.24 -0.58 10.68
C PRO A 221 -15.82 -1.94 10.26
N SER A 222 -15.41 -2.99 10.93
CA SER A 222 -15.86 -4.34 10.60
C SER A 222 -16.00 -5.22 11.85
N LEU A 223 -16.95 -6.16 11.76
CA LEU A 223 -17.20 -7.21 12.72
C LEU A 223 -16.89 -8.55 12.04
N SER A 224 -16.37 -9.51 12.79
CA SER A 224 -16.32 -10.92 12.40
C SER A 224 -16.82 -11.80 13.55
N ILE A 225 -17.40 -12.95 13.22
CA ILE A 225 -17.90 -13.91 14.22
C ILE A 225 -17.38 -15.32 13.96
N SER A 226 -17.24 -16.08 15.03
CA SER A 226 -16.95 -17.51 14.97
C SER A 226 -17.62 -18.24 16.13
N VAL A 227 -17.93 -19.53 15.97
CA VAL A 227 -18.54 -20.35 17.00
C VAL A 227 -17.59 -21.44 17.49
N ASP A 228 -17.64 -21.74 18.79
CA ASP A 228 -16.85 -22.76 19.43
C ASP A 228 -17.64 -23.41 20.60
N PRO A 229 -17.79 -24.75 20.64
CA PRO A 229 -17.30 -25.72 19.65
C PRO A 229 -18.10 -25.69 18.33
N LYS A 230 -17.52 -26.24 17.25
CA LYS A 230 -18.23 -26.43 15.98
C LYS A 230 -19.27 -27.54 16.00
N VAL A 231 -19.18 -28.45 16.96
CA VAL A 231 -20.13 -29.51 17.21
C VAL A 231 -20.43 -29.52 18.70
N LEU A 232 -21.70 -29.32 19.05
CA LEU A 232 -22.19 -29.42 20.41
C LEU A 232 -23.03 -30.69 20.53
N LYS A 233 -22.86 -31.45 21.61
CA LYS A 233 -23.58 -32.67 21.86
C LYS A 233 -24.38 -32.53 23.13
N ILE A 234 -25.72 -32.65 23.04
CA ILE A 234 -26.64 -32.50 24.16
C ILE A 234 -27.55 -33.72 24.21
N GLY A 235 -27.68 -34.36 25.36
CA GLY A 235 -28.69 -35.38 25.57
C GLY A 235 -30.10 -34.78 25.64
N GLN A 236 -31.13 -35.54 25.23
CA GLN A 236 -32.53 -35.18 25.45
C GLN A 236 -32.77 -34.82 26.94
N GLY A 237 -33.53 -33.75 27.19
CA GLY A 237 -33.83 -33.27 28.56
C GLY A 237 -32.68 -32.50 29.23
N ASN A 238 -31.59 -32.23 28.53
CA ASN A 238 -30.41 -31.53 29.06
C ASN A 238 -30.16 -30.19 28.35
N SER A 239 -29.32 -29.41 28.96
CA SER A 239 -28.83 -28.14 28.38
C SER A 239 -27.31 -28.08 28.37
N ASP A 240 -26.77 -27.36 27.40
CA ASP A 240 -25.33 -27.05 27.32
C ASP A 240 -25.11 -25.72 26.58
N THR A 241 -23.89 -25.23 26.61
CA THR A 241 -23.52 -23.90 26.10
C THR A 241 -22.48 -23.97 25.00
N PHE A 242 -22.52 -22.99 24.12
CA PHE A 242 -21.43 -22.68 23.16
C PHE A 242 -21.14 -21.21 23.14
N ASN A 243 -19.96 -20.87 22.61
CA ASN A 243 -19.48 -19.51 22.52
C ASN A 243 -19.59 -18.99 21.09
N VAL A 244 -20.04 -17.75 20.95
CA VAL A 244 -19.87 -16.94 19.74
C VAL A 244 -18.81 -15.91 20.05
N ASN A 245 -17.61 -16.13 19.50
CA ASN A 245 -16.52 -15.18 19.61
C ASN A 245 -16.67 -14.11 18.51
N TYR A 246 -16.53 -12.84 18.87
CA TYR A 246 -16.59 -11.73 17.95
C TYR A 246 -15.37 -10.84 18.05
N GLU A 247 -14.87 -10.41 16.88
CA GLU A 247 -13.73 -9.52 16.75
C GLU A 247 -14.12 -8.29 15.95
N VAL A 248 -13.64 -7.12 16.40
CA VAL A 248 -13.90 -5.82 15.78
C VAL A 248 -12.61 -5.17 15.26
N LYS A 249 -12.74 -4.44 14.16
CA LYS A 249 -11.64 -3.65 13.56
C LYS A 249 -12.17 -2.28 13.14
N GLY A 250 -11.25 -1.36 12.86
CA GLY A 250 -11.57 -0.03 12.28
C GLY A 250 -12.48 0.84 13.15
N GLY A 251 -12.51 0.60 14.48
CA GLY A 251 -13.38 1.36 15.38
C GLY A 251 -14.86 1.01 15.26
N PHE A 252 -15.19 -0.22 14.86
CA PHE A 252 -16.58 -0.71 14.85
C PHE A 252 -17.25 -0.43 16.21
N ASN A 253 -18.44 0.18 16.18
CA ASN A 253 -19.21 0.53 17.37
C ASN A 253 -20.71 0.61 17.00
N GLU A 254 -21.34 -0.55 16.93
CA GLU A 254 -22.76 -0.67 16.56
C GLU A 254 -23.50 -1.60 17.52
N GLU A 255 -24.82 -1.48 17.55
CA GLU A 255 -25.71 -2.45 18.16
C GLU A 255 -25.82 -3.66 17.22
N VAL A 256 -25.62 -4.85 17.76
CA VAL A 256 -25.63 -6.13 17.03
C VAL A 256 -26.70 -7.04 17.64
N THR A 257 -27.52 -7.59 16.78
CA THR A 257 -28.53 -8.61 17.13
C THR A 257 -28.01 -9.98 16.71
N PHE A 258 -28.03 -10.92 17.64
CA PHE A 258 -27.71 -12.33 17.42
C PHE A 258 -28.98 -13.18 17.37
N THR A 259 -29.01 -14.12 16.42
CA THR A 259 -30.10 -15.12 16.34
C THR A 259 -29.52 -16.50 16.06
N VAL A 260 -30.20 -17.55 16.56
CA VAL A 260 -29.89 -18.93 16.20
C VAL A 260 -30.99 -19.44 15.30
N ASN A 261 -30.64 -19.77 14.07
CA ASN A 261 -31.55 -20.26 13.05
C ASN A 261 -31.48 -21.78 12.96
N ASN A 262 -32.59 -22.38 12.51
CA ASN A 262 -32.71 -23.83 12.28
C ASN A 262 -32.67 -24.65 13.58
N LEU A 263 -33.08 -24.05 14.71
CA LEU A 263 -33.25 -24.80 15.95
C LEU A 263 -34.29 -25.91 15.79
N PRO A 264 -34.09 -27.10 16.40
CA PRO A 264 -35.13 -28.13 16.54
C PRO A 264 -36.35 -27.57 17.26
N SER A 265 -37.50 -28.11 16.97
CA SER A 265 -38.79 -27.50 17.31
C SER A 265 -39.09 -27.39 18.81
N LEU A 266 -38.48 -28.27 19.62
CA LEU A 266 -38.60 -28.30 21.07
C LEU A 266 -37.31 -27.93 21.80
N THR A 267 -36.38 -27.28 21.09
CA THR A 267 -35.15 -26.73 21.64
C THR A 267 -35.28 -25.22 21.76
N THR A 268 -34.88 -24.67 22.89
CA THR A 268 -34.88 -23.22 23.14
C THR A 268 -33.47 -22.71 23.36
N GLU A 269 -33.28 -21.40 23.09
CA GLU A 269 -31.99 -20.73 23.30
C GLU A 269 -32.12 -19.61 24.34
N SER A 270 -31.02 -19.33 25.00
CA SER A 270 -30.86 -18.12 25.82
C SER A 270 -29.47 -17.53 25.65
N PHE A 271 -29.36 -16.21 25.78
CA PHE A 271 -28.17 -15.43 25.49
C PHE A 271 -27.63 -14.78 26.76
N ASN A 272 -26.30 -14.78 26.91
CA ASN A 272 -25.64 -14.07 28.00
C ASN A 272 -24.48 -13.26 27.44
N PRO A 273 -24.52 -11.91 27.49
CA PRO A 273 -25.40 -11.05 28.29
C PRO A 273 -26.82 -10.86 27.71
N SER A 274 -27.00 -10.82 26.40
CA SER A 274 -28.28 -10.60 25.70
C SER A 274 -28.13 -10.98 24.23
N ASP A 275 -29.24 -11.16 23.53
CA ASP A 275 -29.30 -11.32 22.07
C ASP A 275 -29.00 -9.98 21.31
N ILE A 276 -29.19 -8.84 21.99
CA ILE A 276 -28.94 -7.50 21.43
C ILE A 276 -28.07 -6.70 22.39
N PHE A 277 -26.93 -6.21 21.92
CA PHE A 277 -26.04 -5.29 22.66
C PHE A 277 -25.07 -4.56 21.77
N SER A 278 -24.53 -3.44 22.27
CA SER A 278 -23.51 -2.66 21.54
C SER A 278 -22.14 -3.34 21.63
N ILE A 279 -21.50 -3.50 20.48
CA ILE A 279 -20.17 -4.09 20.35
C ILE A 279 -19.20 -3.00 19.90
N ASN A 280 -18.14 -2.76 20.69
CA ASN A 280 -17.06 -1.81 20.40
C ASN A 280 -15.66 -2.38 20.70
N GLN A 281 -15.58 -3.63 21.14
CA GLN A 281 -14.35 -4.35 21.42
C GLN A 281 -14.57 -5.85 21.20
N ASN A 282 -13.49 -6.61 21.07
CA ASN A 282 -13.54 -8.06 20.97
C ASN A 282 -14.17 -8.69 22.22
N GLY A 283 -14.89 -9.78 22.03
CA GLY A 283 -15.52 -10.47 23.16
C GLY A 283 -16.15 -11.79 22.77
N THR A 284 -16.96 -12.31 23.72
CA THR A 284 -17.63 -13.59 23.57
C THR A 284 -19.08 -13.47 24.08
N LEU A 285 -20.02 -13.96 23.29
CA LEU A 285 -21.41 -14.18 23.66
C LEU A 285 -21.57 -15.67 23.97
N VAL A 286 -22.13 -15.98 25.12
CA VAL A 286 -22.46 -17.35 25.51
C VAL A 286 -23.91 -17.63 25.18
N ILE A 287 -24.16 -18.69 24.42
CA ILE A 287 -25.52 -19.15 24.10
C ILE A 287 -25.76 -20.51 24.77
N THR A 288 -26.82 -20.62 25.48
CA THR A 288 -27.29 -21.88 26.09
C THR A 288 -28.40 -22.45 25.23
N LEU A 289 -28.29 -23.72 24.87
CA LEU A 289 -29.38 -24.49 24.27
C LEU A 289 -30.00 -25.43 25.31
N ASP A 290 -31.30 -25.41 25.38
CA ASP A 290 -32.08 -26.25 26.29
C ASP A 290 -32.92 -27.20 25.43
N VAL A 291 -32.59 -28.49 25.46
CA VAL A 291 -33.20 -29.53 24.63
C VAL A 291 -34.25 -30.25 25.41
N SER A 292 -35.49 -30.21 24.93
CA SER A 292 -36.60 -30.96 25.56
C SER A 292 -36.32 -32.46 25.58
N ALA A 293 -36.81 -33.15 26.61
CA ALA A 293 -36.78 -34.61 26.66
C ALA A 293 -37.57 -35.30 25.50
N GLU A 294 -38.52 -34.55 24.91
CA GLU A 294 -39.35 -35.03 23.80
C GLU A 294 -38.78 -34.63 22.42
N GLU A 295 -37.63 -33.92 22.38
CA GLU A 295 -37.01 -33.53 21.09
C GLU A 295 -36.48 -34.75 20.34
N VAL A 296 -36.51 -34.70 18.99
CA VAL A 296 -36.05 -35.79 18.18
C VAL A 296 -34.51 -35.85 18.20
N SER A 297 -33.96 -37.04 18.58
CA SER A 297 -32.50 -37.23 18.49
C SER A 297 -32.03 -37.19 17.02
N GLY A 298 -30.84 -36.61 16.80
CA GLY A 298 -30.29 -36.44 15.45
C GLY A 298 -29.27 -35.32 15.36
N SER A 299 -28.80 -35.07 14.17
CA SER A 299 -27.79 -34.03 13.88
C SER A 299 -28.46 -32.88 13.15
N TYR A 300 -28.35 -31.67 13.72
CA TYR A 300 -28.99 -30.47 13.23
C TYR A 300 -27.93 -29.42 12.89
N ASN A 301 -28.01 -28.82 11.70
CA ASN A 301 -27.11 -27.73 11.29
C ASN A 301 -27.72 -26.39 11.72
N LEU A 302 -27.14 -25.75 12.70
CA LEU A 302 -27.54 -24.45 13.20
C LEU A 302 -26.74 -23.35 12.46
N GLU A 303 -27.41 -22.22 12.17
CA GLU A 303 -26.80 -21.02 11.67
C GLU A 303 -26.99 -19.90 12.72
N ILE A 304 -25.85 -19.37 13.19
CA ILE A 304 -25.83 -18.22 14.08
C ILE A 304 -25.62 -16.99 13.22
N THR A 305 -26.57 -16.04 13.27
CA THR A 305 -26.42 -14.76 12.55
C THR A 305 -26.18 -13.62 13.53
N ALA A 306 -25.32 -12.68 13.12
CA ALA A 306 -25.08 -11.42 13.79
C ALA A 306 -25.38 -10.29 12.81
N THR A 307 -26.36 -9.46 13.14
CA THR A 307 -26.84 -8.38 12.25
C THR A 307 -26.66 -7.02 12.93
N SER A 308 -25.99 -6.10 12.25
CA SER A 308 -25.91 -4.69 12.60
C SER A 308 -26.57 -3.82 11.53
N SER A 309 -26.49 -2.49 11.67
CA SER A 309 -27.07 -1.57 10.69
C SER A 309 -26.47 -1.73 9.28
N ASN A 310 -25.20 -2.13 9.18
CA ASN A 310 -24.42 -2.12 7.94
C ASN A 310 -23.97 -3.49 7.44
N GLN A 311 -24.06 -4.53 8.29
CA GLN A 311 -23.60 -5.87 7.92
C GLN A 311 -24.44 -6.98 8.58
N SER A 312 -24.53 -8.10 7.88
CA SER A 312 -25.09 -9.34 8.40
C SER A 312 -24.10 -10.47 8.15
N LEU A 313 -23.73 -11.17 9.22
CA LEU A 313 -22.74 -12.23 9.23
C LEU A 313 -23.36 -13.52 9.70
N SER A 314 -22.85 -14.66 9.25
CA SER A 314 -23.27 -15.96 9.76
C SER A 314 -22.09 -16.88 10.07
N ALA A 315 -22.34 -17.78 11.05
CA ALA A 315 -21.43 -18.86 11.41
C ALA A 315 -22.23 -20.12 11.65
N ASN A 316 -21.76 -21.25 11.16
CA ASN A 316 -22.46 -22.53 11.25
C ASN A 316 -21.85 -23.43 12.33
N MET A 317 -22.69 -24.20 12.98
CA MET A 317 -22.32 -25.30 13.90
C MET A 317 -23.29 -26.47 13.76
N THR A 318 -22.91 -27.61 14.31
CA THR A 318 -23.75 -28.79 14.38
C THR A 318 -24.17 -29.02 15.81
N LEU A 319 -25.46 -29.23 16.03
CA LEU A 319 -26.03 -29.75 17.29
C LEU A 319 -26.36 -31.23 17.09
N ASP A 320 -25.71 -32.08 17.85
CA ASP A 320 -26.03 -33.51 17.93
C ASP A 320 -26.89 -33.74 19.19
N ILE A 321 -28.15 -34.03 19.01
CA ILE A 321 -29.06 -34.43 20.08
C ILE A 321 -28.96 -35.93 20.26
N LEU A 322 -28.48 -36.34 21.43
CA LEU A 322 -28.30 -37.74 21.79
C LEU A 322 -29.59 -38.31 22.41
N SER A 323 -29.95 -39.49 21.98
CA SER A 323 -31.06 -40.21 22.61
C SER A 323 -30.72 -40.58 24.06
N ASP A 324 -31.65 -40.40 24.94
CA ASP A 324 -31.55 -40.88 26.32
C ASP A 324 -32.05 -42.35 26.48
N ASP A 325 -32.44 -42.96 25.37
CA ASP A 325 -32.77 -44.39 25.24
C ASP A 325 -31.65 -45.08 24.44
N PHE A 326 -30.70 -45.72 25.15
CA PHE A 326 -29.45 -46.20 24.60
C PHE A 326 -29.59 -47.44 23.69
N ASP A 327 -30.61 -48.31 24.00
CA ASP A 327 -30.87 -49.52 23.23
C ASP A 327 -32.10 -49.44 22.33
N ASN A 328 -32.78 -48.27 22.35
CA ASN A 328 -33.96 -47.95 21.55
C ASN A 328 -35.16 -48.92 21.81
N ASP A 329 -35.33 -49.33 23.04
CA ASP A 329 -36.46 -50.18 23.43
C ASP A 329 -37.73 -49.39 23.83
N GLY A 330 -37.64 -48.05 23.87
CA GLY A 330 -38.70 -47.10 24.18
C GLY A 330 -38.79 -46.76 25.67
N ILE A 331 -37.85 -47.22 26.49
CA ILE A 331 -37.70 -46.87 27.91
C ILE A 331 -36.43 -46.06 28.09
N PHE A 332 -36.51 -44.86 28.66
CA PHE A 332 -35.35 -44.02 28.95
C PHE A 332 -34.41 -44.70 29.94
N ASN A 333 -33.08 -44.53 29.74
CA ASN A 333 -32.05 -45.19 30.55
C ASN A 333 -32.23 -45.04 32.06
N GLU A 334 -32.82 -43.93 32.55
CA GLU A 334 -33.09 -43.72 33.97
C GLU A 334 -34.20 -44.62 34.54
N ASN A 335 -35.10 -45.10 33.66
CA ASN A 335 -36.23 -45.93 34.01
C ASN A 335 -36.07 -47.38 33.53
N ASP A 336 -34.96 -47.63 32.79
CA ASP A 336 -34.63 -48.92 32.20
C ASP A 336 -33.81 -49.78 33.16
N ASN A 337 -34.30 -51.03 33.43
CA ASN A 337 -33.57 -51.97 34.26
C ASN A 337 -32.32 -52.57 33.54
N CYS A 338 -32.20 -52.43 32.24
CA CYS A 338 -31.08 -52.93 31.42
C CYS A 338 -30.72 -51.94 30.31
N PRO A 339 -30.23 -50.72 30.59
CA PRO A 339 -30.08 -49.64 29.63
C PRO A 339 -29.19 -49.89 28.38
N GLY A 340 -28.78 -51.05 28.11
CA GLY A 340 -27.97 -51.46 26.97
C GLY A 340 -28.46 -52.75 26.31
N THR A 341 -29.67 -53.21 26.69
CA THR A 341 -30.21 -54.44 26.17
C THR A 341 -31.71 -54.27 25.89
N TYR A 342 -32.07 -54.26 24.63
CA TYR A 342 -33.44 -54.10 24.17
C TYR A 342 -34.41 -55.01 24.91
N ASN A 343 -35.20 -54.50 25.86
CA ASN A 343 -36.16 -55.21 26.67
C ASN A 343 -37.39 -54.33 27.03
N PRO A 344 -38.18 -53.90 26.02
CA PRO A 344 -39.27 -52.93 26.18
C PRO A 344 -40.38 -53.38 27.21
N ASP A 345 -40.39 -54.64 27.63
CA ASP A 345 -41.26 -55.17 28.65
C ASP A 345 -40.61 -55.23 30.05
N GLN A 346 -39.36 -54.75 30.19
CA GLN A 346 -38.54 -54.65 31.39
C GLN A 346 -38.36 -56.02 32.10
N SER A 347 -38.34 -57.11 31.35
CA SER A 347 -38.20 -58.49 31.82
C SER A 347 -36.75 -59.04 31.69
#